data_d388ec261c15bc3f670a5cd2891594e5
#
_entry.id   d388ec261c15bc3f670a5cd2891594e5
#
_cell.length_a   1.000
_cell.length_b   1.000
_cell.length_c   1.000
_cell.angle_alpha   90.00
_cell.angle_beta   90.00
_cell.angle_gamma   90.00
#
_symmetry.space_group_name_H-M   'P 1'
#
loop_
_entity.id
_entity.type
_entity.pdbx_description
1 polymer ?
#
loop_
_entity_poly.entity_id
_entity_poly.type
_entity_poly.pdbx_seq_one_letter_code
_entity_poly.pdbx_strand_id
1 'polypeptide(L)'
;MIVLVIIVAAVIGWILGAFFAKRRAEDRISYEREDAISRSRSVLTGQMSEQIAPFLPDFPYTPTEVRFIGKPIDFIAFKGLDSVPKEVVFVEVKTGKSKLSPAQQKIKQLIKEKKVSWEEYRPLRSPPKPAKSL
;
A
#
# COMPACT_ATOMS: atom_id res chain seq x y z
N MET A 1 -58.43 -28.51 19.57
CA MET A 1 -57.46 -29.30 18.78
C MET A 1 -56.79 -28.46 17.68
N ILE A 2 -57.54 -27.77 16.82
CA ILE A 2 -57.01 -26.94 15.72
C ILE A 2 -56.07 -25.81 16.19
N VAL A 3 -56.43 -25.10 17.26
CA VAL A 3 -55.62 -24.00 17.82
C VAL A 3 -54.24 -24.49 18.30
N LEU A 4 -54.17 -25.66 18.91
CA LEU A 4 -52.91 -26.26 19.36
C LEU A 4 -51.99 -26.60 18.17
N VAL A 5 -52.54 -27.13 17.08
CA VAL A 5 -51.78 -27.43 15.86
C VAL A 5 -51.20 -26.16 15.24
N ILE A 6 -51.98 -25.08 15.19
CA ILE A 6 -51.51 -23.80 14.67
C ILE A 6 -50.35 -23.24 15.53
N ILE A 7 -50.47 -23.29 16.85
CA ILE A 7 -49.39 -22.83 17.75
C ILE A 7 -48.13 -23.65 17.57
N VAL A 8 -48.21 -24.97 17.49
CA VAL A 8 -47.05 -25.83 17.27
C VAL A 8 -46.39 -25.56 15.92
N ALA A 9 -47.19 -25.40 14.86
CA ALA A 9 -46.65 -25.05 13.54
C ALA A 9 -45.94 -23.67 13.53
N ALA A 10 -46.52 -22.67 14.22
CA ALA A 10 -45.90 -21.36 14.36
C ALA A 10 -44.57 -21.40 15.12
N VAL A 11 -44.49 -22.18 16.21
CA VAL A 11 -43.26 -22.34 16.99
C VAL A 11 -42.17 -23.05 16.18
N ILE A 12 -42.52 -24.11 15.45
CA ILE A 12 -41.58 -24.80 14.56
C ILE A 12 -41.08 -23.86 13.45
N GLY A 13 -41.96 -23.11 12.81
CA GLY A 13 -41.61 -22.14 11.79
C GLY A 13 -40.68 -21.05 12.32
N TRP A 14 -40.93 -20.57 13.54
CA TRP A 14 -40.05 -19.58 14.17
C TRP A 14 -38.67 -20.15 14.49
N ILE A 15 -38.57 -21.36 15.04
CA ILE A 15 -37.29 -22.03 15.32
C ILE A 15 -36.48 -22.26 14.05
N LEU A 16 -37.13 -22.80 13.00
CA LEU A 16 -36.47 -23.00 11.71
C LEU A 16 -36.00 -21.67 11.08
N GLY A 17 -36.85 -20.66 11.13
CA GLY A 17 -36.51 -19.30 10.63
C GLY A 17 -35.30 -18.72 11.36
N ALA A 18 -35.27 -18.80 12.69
CA ALA A 18 -34.16 -18.34 13.52
C ALA A 18 -32.86 -19.12 13.21
N PHE A 19 -32.97 -20.44 13.03
CA PHE A 19 -31.83 -21.29 12.71
C PHE A 19 -31.22 -20.94 11.34
N PHE A 20 -32.05 -20.78 10.32
CA PHE A 20 -31.57 -20.38 8.99
C PHE A 20 -31.05 -18.95 8.95
N ALA A 21 -31.66 -18.02 9.70
CA ALA A 21 -31.16 -16.65 9.81
C ALA A 21 -29.77 -16.61 10.47
N LYS A 22 -29.58 -17.39 11.55
CA LYS A 22 -28.28 -17.49 12.22
C LYS A 22 -27.20 -18.06 11.30
N ARG A 23 -27.47 -19.16 10.60
CA ARG A 23 -26.53 -19.75 9.64
C ARG A 23 -26.13 -18.76 8.54
N ARG A 24 -27.10 -18.07 7.93
CA ARG A 24 -26.79 -17.04 6.92
C ARG A 24 -25.93 -15.90 7.45
N ALA A 25 -26.13 -15.51 8.71
CA ALA A 25 -25.31 -14.47 9.34
C ALA A 25 -23.87 -14.97 9.56
N GLU A 26 -23.69 -16.20 10.02
CA GLU A 26 -22.38 -16.82 10.23
C GLU A 26 -21.61 -16.97 8.90
N ASP A 27 -22.29 -17.44 7.85
CA ASP A 27 -21.69 -17.58 6.51
C ASP A 27 -21.25 -16.22 5.94
N ARG A 28 -22.03 -15.15 6.15
CA ARG A 28 -21.63 -13.79 5.74
C ARG A 28 -20.40 -13.31 6.48
N ILE A 29 -20.35 -13.49 7.79
CA ILE A 29 -19.21 -13.08 8.62
C ILE A 29 -17.93 -13.82 8.20
N SER A 30 -18.02 -15.12 7.91
CA SER A 30 -16.85 -15.88 7.45
C SER A 30 -16.35 -15.41 6.10
N TYR A 31 -17.25 -15.18 5.15
CA TYR A 31 -16.91 -14.64 3.83
C TYR A 31 -16.27 -13.26 3.92
N GLU A 32 -16.83 -12.34 4.70
CA GLU A 32 -16.27 -10.99 4.88
C GLU A 32 -14.87 -11.03 5.53
N ARG A 33 -14.65 -11.97 6.48
CA ARG A 33 -13.33 -12.18 7.09
C ARG A 33 -12.30 -12.71 6.09
N GLU A 34 -12.64 -13.70 5.29
CA GLU A 34 -11.75 -14.27 4.28
C GLU A 34 -11.38 -13.22 3.22
N ASP A 35 -12.35 -12.43 2.78
CA ASP A 35 -12.13 -11.36 1.83
C ASP A 35 -11.23 -10.25 2.41
N ALA A 36 -11.44 -9.85 3.67
CA ALA A 36 -10.59 -8.89 4.37
C ALA A 36 -9.16 -9.41 4.54
N ILE A 37 -8.97 -10.68 4.90
CA ILE A 37 -7.66 -11.33 5.02
C ILE A 37 -6.97 -11.39 3.66
N SER A 38 -7.69 -11.77 2.61
CA SER A 38 -7.15 -11.83 1.23
C SER A 38 -6.69 -10.46 0.76
N ARG A 39 -7.48 -9.41 0.97
CA ARG A 39 -7.10 -8.03 0.65
C ARG A 39 -5.86 -7.59 1.43
N SER A 40 -5.82 -7.85 2.74
CA SER A 40 -4.67 -7.50 3.59
C SER A 40 -3.39 -8.22 3.12
N ARG A 41 -3.47 -9.50 2.80
CA ARG A 41 -2.34 -10.27 2.25
C ARG A 41 -1.85 -9.69 0.92
N SER A 42 -2.77 -9.34 0.01
CA SER A 42 -2.41 -8.76 -1.28
C SER A 42 -1.70 -7.41 -1.13
N VAL A 43 -2.16 -6.58 -0.20
CA VAL A 43 -1.51 -5.28 0.09
C VAL A 43 -0.12 -5.48 0.68
N LEU A 44 0.02 -6.37 1.68
CA LEU A 44 1.31 -6.66 2.31
C LEU A 44 2.31 -7.26 1.31
N THR A 45 1.86 -8.21 0.49
CA THR A 45 2.70 -8.81 -0.55
C THR A 45 3.16 -7.78 -1.57
N GLY A 46 2.28 -6.85 -1.97
CA GLY A 46 2.63 -5.74 -2.85
C GLY A 46 3.70 -4.84 -2.24
N GLN A 47 3.50 -4.39 -1.00
CA GLN A 47 4.46 -3.53 -0.29
C GLN A 47 5.81 -4.22 -0.06
N MET A 48 5.82 -5.50 0.31
CA MET A 48 7.06 -6.27 0.45
C MET A 48 7.78 -6.42 -0.89
N SER A 49 7.05 -6.72 -1.97
CA SER A 49 7.64 -6.82 -3.31
C SER A 49 8.28 -5.52 -3.77
N GLU A 50 7.64 -4.38 -3.46
CA GLU A 50 8.20 -3.06 -3.72
C GLU A 50 9.54 -2.89 -2.99
N GLN A 51 9.61 -3.19 -1.69
CA GLN A 51 10.82 -2.98 -0.88
C GLN A 51 11.99 -3.91 -1.24
N ILE A 52 11.72 -5.15 -1.65
CA ILE A 52 12.76 -6.13 -2.00
C ILE A 52 13.17 -6.05 -3.47
N ALA A 53 12.46 -5.30 -4.31
CA ALA A 53 12.74 -5.21 -5.73
C ALA A 53 14.21 -4.93 -6.09
N PRO A 54 14.95 -4.04 -5.38
CA PRO A 54 16.37 -3.80 -5.68
C PRO A 54 17.29 -5.02 -5.53
N PHE A 55 16.85 -6.05 -4.81
CA PHE A 55 17.63 -7.26 -4.56
C PHE A 55 17.24 -8.43 -5.48
N LEU A 56 16.28 -8.23 -6.36
CA LEU A 56 15.87 -9.25 -7.32
C LEU A 56 16.87 -9.32 -8.49
N PRO A 57 17.13 -10.54 -9.03
CA PRO A 57 18.12 -10.74 -10.09
C PRO A 57 17.85 -9.98 -11.40
N ASP A 58 16.59 -9.66 -11.66
CA ASP A 58 16.12 -8.95 -12.85
C ASP A 58 15.96 -7.43 -12.65
N PHE A 59 16.30 -6.92 -11.46
CA PHE A 59 16.26 -5.49 -11.22
C PHE A 59 17.39 -4.77 -11.97
N PRO A 60 17.09 -3.71 -12.75
CA PRO A 60 18.04 -3.17 -13.72
C PRO A 60 19.10 -2.23 -13.13
N TYR A 61 19.14 -2.03 -11.81
CA TYR A 61 20.07 -1.12 -11.14
C TYR A 61 20.78 -1.81 -9.98
N THR A 62 22.00 -1.33 -9.67
CA THR A 62 22.77 -1.81 -8.52
C THR A 62 22.09 -1.40 -7.22
N PRO A 63 21.87 -2.27 -6.24
CA PRO A 63 21.19 -1.94 -4.98
C PRO A 63 21.84 -0.77 -4.22
N THR A 64 23.17 -0.61 -4.29
CA THR A 64 23.91 0.49 -3.64
C THR A 64 23.59 1.86 -4.24
N GLU A 65 23.17 1.91 -5.50
CA GLU A 65 22.82 3.13 -6.22
C GLU A 65 21.33 3.51 -6.09
N VAL A 66 20.52 2.70 -5.40
CA VAL A 66 19.06 2.88 -5.31
C VAL A 66 18.66 3.37 -3.93
N ARG A 67 17.74 4.30 -3.86
CA ARG A 67 17.15 4.80 -2.62
C ARG A 67 15.64 4.66 -2.65
N PHE A 68 15.09 4.03 -1.60
CA PHE A 68 13.65 3.95 -1.41
C PHE A 68 13.11 5.31 -0.96
N ILE A 69 12.02 5.75 -1.58
CA ILE A 69 11.32 6.99 -1.25
C ILE A 69 9.94 6.68 -0.69
N GLY A 70 9.25 5.71 -1.28
CA GLY A 70 7.85 5.41 -1.03
C GLY A 70 6.93 6.25 -1.93
N LYS A 71 5.70 6.47 -1.47
CA LYS A 71 4.72 7.20 -2.28
C LYS A 71 5.18 8.63 -2.59
N PRO A 72 4.97 9.14 -3.82
CA PRO A 72 4.21 8.50 -4.92
C PRO A 72 5.04 7.62 -5.86
N ILE A 73 6.36 7.56 -5.73
CA ILE A 73 7.31 6.76 -6.53
C ILE A 73 8.15 5.92 -5.57
N ASP A 74 8.37 4.65 -5.89
CA ASP A 74 9.02 3.72 -4.98
C ASP A 74 10.50 4.03 -4.76
N PHE A 75 11.26 4.30 -5.82
CA PHE A 75 12.70 4.51 -5.73
C PHE A 75 13.22 5.62 -6.64
N ILE A 76 14.41 6.13 -6.27
CA ILE A 76 15.31 6.83 -7.17
C ILE A 76 16.59 5.99 -7.33
N ALA A 77 17.01 5.75 -8.57
CA ALA A 77 18.29 5.17 -8.91
C ALA A 77 19.24 6.28 -9.38
N PHE A 78 20.42 6.34 -8.76
CA PHE A 78 21.50 7.27 -9.10
C PHE A 78 22.58 6.49 -9.83
N LYS A 79 22.45 6.31 -11.14
CA LYS A 79 23.39 5.52 -11.95
C LYS A 79 24.80 6.10 -11.91
N GLY A 80 25.74 5.29 -11.51
CA GLY A 80 27.13 5.68 -11.34
C GLY A 80 27.45 6.33 -10.00
N LEU A 81 26.55 6.24 -9.01
CA LEU A 81 26.75 6.86 -7.68
C LEU A 81 28.03 6.38 -7.01
N ASP A 82 28.38 5.10 -7.17
CA ASP A 82 29.58 4.47 -6.58
C ASP A 82 30.90 4.95 -7.24
N SER A 83 30.81 5.71 -8.34
CA SER A 83 31.97 6.27 -9.06
C SER A 83 31.71 7.70 -9.51
N VAL A 84 31.10 7.89 -10.68
CA VAL A 84 30.71 9.20 -11.20
C VAL A 84 29.23 9.16 -11.56
N PRO A 85 28.38 9.92 -10.87
CA PRO A 85 26.96 10.02 -11.18
C PRO A 85 26.71 10.47 -12.61
N LYS A 86 25.88 9.73 -13.35
CA LYS A 86 25.59 9.98 -14.77
C LYS A 86 24.12 10.27 -15.05
N GLU A 87 23.24 9.68 -14.25
CA GLU A 87 21.80 9.76 -14.51
C GLU A 87 21.02 9.55 -13.21
N VAL A 88 19.88 10.22 -13.09
CA VAL A 88 18.90 10.01 -12.03
C VAL A 88 17.64 9.44 -12.65
N VAL A 89 17.21 8.26 -12.19
CA VAL A 89 16.06 7.54 -12.71
C VAL A 89 15.02 7.34 -11.63
N PHE A 90 13.79 7.75 -11.90
CA PHE A 90 12.65 7.48 -11.04
C PHE A 90 12.09 6.11 -11.38
N VAL A 91 12.03 5.21 -10.40
CA VAL A 91 11.65 3.81 -10.57
C VAL A 91 10.37 3.54 -9.80
N GLU A 92 9.39 3.01 -10.50
CA GLU A 92 8.12 2.54 -9.94
C GLU A 92 7.99 1.05 -10.19
N VAL A 93 7.85 0.28 -9.13
CA VAL A 93 7.68 -1.18 -9.18
C VAL A 93 6.21 -1.53 -9.37
N LYS A 94 5.90 -2.38 -10.32
CA LYS A 94 4.55 -2.89 -10.56
C LYS A 94 4.55 -4.40 -10.61
N THR A 95 3.63 -5.00 -9.88
CA THR A 95 3.43 -6.45 -9.85
C THR A 95 2.13 -6.84 -10.55
N GLY A 96 2.15 -7.98 -11.23
CA GLY A 96 0.99 -8.55 -11.89
C GLY A 96 0.36 -7.61 -12.92
N LYS A 97 -0.93 -7.31 -12.76
CA LYS A 97 -1.72 -6.44 -13.66
C LYS A 97 -1.88 -5.01 -13.14
N SER A 98 -1.12 -4.60 -12.11
CA SER A 98 -1.24 -3.27 -11.53
C SER A 98 -0.82 -2.17 -12.51
N LYS A 99 -1.53 -1.02 -12.48
CA LYS A 99 -1.30 0.12 -13.35
C LYS A 99 -0.81 1.32 -12.54
N LEU A 100 -0.19 2.28 -13.23
CA LEU A 100 0.17 3.55 -12.60
C LEU A 100 -1.07 4.30 -12.12
N SER A 101 -1.00 4.86 -10.91
CA SER A 101 -2.03 5.78 -10.42
C SER A 101 -2.03 7.10 -11.22
N PRO A 102 -3.10 7.91 -11.15
CA PRO A 102 -3.13 9.21 -11.80
C PRO A 102 -1.96 10.12 -11.40
N ALA A 103 -1.58 10.11 -10.11
CA ALA A 103 -0.44 10.87 -9.60
C ALA A 103 0.88 10.39 -10.21
N GLN A 104 1.11 9.09 -10.28
CA GLN A 104 2.30 8.50 -10.89
C GLN A 104 2.39 8.78 -12.40
N GLN A 105 1.26 8.73 -13.11
CA GLN A 105 1.20 9.10 -14.53
C GLN A 105 1.59 10.57 -14.72
N LYS A 106 1.09 11.46 -13.86
CA LYS A 106 1.42 12.89 -13.92
C LYS A 106 2.90 13.16 -13.64
N ILE A 107 3.48 12.51 -12.62
CA ILE A 107 4.92 12.62 -12.33
C ILE A 107 5.76 12.10 -13.50
N LYS A 108 5.41 10.93 -14.04
CA LYS A 108 6.08 10.40 -15.25
C LYS A 108 6.05 11.42 -16.40
N GLN A 109 4.94 12.12 -16.60
CA GLN A 109 4.82 13.16 -17.61
C GLN A 109 5.76 14.34 -17.32
N LEU A 110 5.77 14.86 -16.06
CA LEU A 110 6.65 15.97 -15.67
C LEU A 110 8.12 15.64 -15.87
N ILE A 111 8.54 14.42 -15.57
CA ILE A 111 9.92 13.95 -15.79
C ILE A 111 10.24 13.91 -17.29
N LYS A 112 9.32 13.38 -18.12
CA LYS A 112 9.48 13.39 -19.59
C LYS A 112 9.58 14.79 -20.18
N GLU A 113 8.85 15.74 -19.61
CA GLU A 113 8.86 17.16 -19.97
C GLU A 113 10.07 17.91 -19.38
N LYS A 114 11.02 17.20 -18.73
CA LYS A 114 12.20 17.77 -18.05
C LYS A 114 11.85 18.83 -16.99
N LYS A 115 10.69 18.74 -16.38
CA LYS A 115 10.23 19.61 -15.28
C LYS A 115 10.71 19.09 -13.94
N VAL A 116 12.02 18.92 -13.80
CA VAL A 116 12.73 18.50 -12.60
C VAL A 116 13.82 19.52 -12.35
N SER A 117 13.95 20.00 -11.11
CA SER A 117 14.92 21.02 -10.72
C SER A 117 15.72 20.57 -9.49
N TRP A 118 16.85 21.23 -9.29
CA TRP A 118 17.65 21.14 -8.07
C TRP A 118 17.47 22.42 -7.27
N GLU A 119 17.24 22.29 -5.96
CA GLU A 119 17.16 23.42 -5.03
C GLU A 119 18.03 23.15 -3.82
N GLU A 120 18.84 24.11 -3.42
CA GLU A 120 19.64 24.07 -2.19
C GLU A 120 19.01 24.99 -1.15
N TYR A 121 18.48 24.40 -0.08
CA TYR A 121 17.91 25.13 1.03
C TYR A 121 18.92 25.22 2.19
N ARG A 122 19.21 26.45 2.66
CA ARG A 122 20.05 26.71 3.83
C ARG A 122 19.20 27.31 4.94
N PRO A 123 18.83 26.54 5.98
CA PRO A 123 18.07 27.08 7.09
C PRO A 123 18.89 28.15 7.82
N LEU A 124 18.23 29.23 8.23
CA LEU A 124 18.85 30.24 9.08
C LEU A 124 19.30 29.57 10.39
N ARG A 125 20.55 29.76 10.77
CA ARG A 125 21.06 29.29 12.09
C ARG A 125 20.23 29.95 13.17
N SER A 126 19.65 29.16 14.07
CA SER A 126 19.07 29.69 15.30
C SER A 126 20.14 30.52 16.03
N PRO A 127 19.79 31.70 16.58
CA PRO A 127 20.75 32.48 17.35
C PRO A 127 21.34 31.63 18.49
N PRO A 128 22.63 31.80 18.84
CA PRO A 128 23.24 31.05 19.92
C PRO A 128 22.42 31.22 21.19
N LYS A 129 22.16 30.12 21.91
CA LYS A 129 21.50 30.18 23.22
C LYS A 129 22.28 31.16 24.09
N PRO A 130 21.60 32.09 24.81
CA PRO A 130 22.27 32.97 25.74
C PRO A 130 23.05 32.14 26.75
N ALA A 131 24.32 32.51 26.97
CA ALA A 131 25.15 31.87 27.97
C ALA A 131 24.41 31.89 29.29
N LYS A 132 24.29 30.75 29.97
CA LYS A 132 23.78 30.70 31.33
C LYS A 132 24.73 31.54 32.17
N SER A 133 24.24 32.67 32.71
CA SER A 133 24.93 33.42 33.78
C SER A 133 25.08 32.48 34.98
N LEU A 134 26.30 32.27 35.40
CA LEU A 134 26.66 31.61 36.67
C LEU A 134 26.14 32.41 37.85
#